data_e3b7473d6b5af1b030de0291b3c1ff64
#
_entry.id   e3b7473d6b5af1b030de0291b3c1ff64
#
_cell.length_a   1.000
_cell.length_b   1.000
_cell.length_c   1.000
_cell.angle_alpha   90.00
_cell.angle_beta   90.00
_cell.angle_gamma   90.00
#
_symmetry.space_group_name_H-M   'P 1'
#
loop_
_entity.id
_entity.type
_entity.pdbx_description
1 polymer ?
#
loop_
_entity_poly.entity_id
_entity_poly.type
_entity_poly.pdbx_seq_one_letter_code
_entity_poly.pdbx_strand_id
1 'polypeptide(L)'
;MLDTTDRNIPETAAVISVLTNQSWMGKRFTTDDAGQLQKQVNGLFTRGRVSVHDARCANDLFDLTEALSAEDALCLGVPSCGERDMAVVTRGSKTRLTTPSKTCITRTKDDFGFPDGEGWLLLDHDTKDLPVSVKSKMADLGGIFAALTTIWPDLTGADFLVRPSSSAGVCIAGETPADATGFHMFVRLKSASDIPSALRALHARCWQHGLGYHLISKSGQMLDRSIIDVSVGSPERLIFTAPPILGPNVLRQAPPTVCHEGVALDAPRQPYNLTWSRTRDIARQTAKPEADARCAAFLQEAIEKRISTHGGSYAEAETLVMSRVQGRCLSDDDVLVLAGGRPAIIGDLLDQIRPGDVIACADPIEGSDYNPTAAAVIWKPPYRTPALVSHAHGIVTQYEFARFTPFATENRGASA
;
A
#
# COMPACT_ATOMS: atom_id res chain seq x y z
N MET A 1 31.81 5.86 -47.45
CA MET A 1 31.92 6.72 -46.24
C MET A 1 30.48 7.11 -45.89
N LEU A 2 29.86 6.37 -44.99
CA LEU A 2 28.54 6.69 -44.43
C LEU A 2 28.82 7.32 -43.07
N ASP A 3 28.49 8.60 -42.97
CA ASP A 3 28.60 9.43 -41.80
C ASP A 3 27.52 8.96 -40.78
N THR A 4 27.94 8.20 -39.81
CA THR A 4 27.12 7.85 -38.63
C THR A 4 27.21 9.01 -37.67
N THR A 5 26.40 10.04 -37.91
CA THR A 5 26.14 11.05 -36.88
C THR A 5 25.49 10.36 -35.66
N ASP A 6 26.31 10.16 -34.66
CA ASP A 6 25.92 9.84 -33.28
C ASP A 6 24.83 10.84 -32.86
N ARG A 7 23.57 10.39 -32.89
CA ARG A 7 22.50 11.14 -32.25
C ARG A 7 22.69 10.97 -30.74
N ASN A 8 23.38 11.93 -30.14
CA ASN A 8 23.37 12.16 -28.73
C ASN A 8 21.91 12.41 -28.33
N ILE A 9 21.17 11.35 -28.01
CA ILE A 9 19.86 11.44 -27.31
C ILE A 9 20.27 11.95 -25.93
N PRO A 10 19.81 13.13 -25.49
CA PRO A 10 20.12 13.59 -24.14
C PRO A 10 19.60 12.51 -23.19
N GLU A 11 20.49 11.94 -22.37
CA GLU A 11 20.12 11.06 -21.26
C GLU A 11 19.06 11.80 -20.46
N THR A 12 17.82 11.31 -20.53
CA THR A 12 16.73 11.91 -19.76
C THR A 12 17.02 11.61 -18.29
N ALA A 13 17.33 12.64 -17.54
CA ALA A 13 17.67 12.52 -16.12
C ALA A 13 16.54 11.81 -15.36
N ALA A 14 16.90 10.95 -14.40
CA ALA A 14 15.92 10.34 -13.52
C ALA A 14 15.12 11.42 -12.77
N VAL A 15 13.81 11.27 -12.75
CA VAL A 15 12.89 12.21 -12.09
C VAL A 15 12.02 11.49 -11.09
N ILE A 16 11.49 12.26 -10.13
CA ILE A 16 10.55 11.79 -9.12
C ILE A 16 9.56 12.90 -8.79
N SER A 17 8.33 12.56 -8.43
CA SER A 17 7.34 13.54 -8.04
C SER A 17 7.23 13.69 -6.52
N VAL A 18 7.06 14.92 -6.07
CA VAL A 18 6.61 15.28 -4.72
C VAL A 18 5.14 15.69 -4.79
N LEU A 19 4.30 15.06 -3.99
CA LEU A 19 2.91 15.45 -3.81
C LEU A 19 2.76 16.14 -2.46
N THR A 20 2.39 17.43 -2.49
CA THR A 20 2.12 18.23 -1.28
C THR A 20 0.62 18.33 -1.07
N ASN A 21 0.14 17.84 0.07
CA ASN A 21 -1.26 17.87 0.46
C ASN A 21 -1.58 19.15 1.27
N GLN A 22 -2.87 19.46 1.46
CA GLN A 22 -3.30 20.58 2.33
C GLN A 22 -3.22 20.27 3.83
N SER A 23 -2.99 19.01 4.18
CA SER A 23 -2.84 18.54 5.56
C SER A 23 -1.72 17.51 5.63
N TRP A 24 -1.25 17.25 6.83
CA TRP A 24 -0.19 16.25 7.05
C TRP A 24 -0.55 14.87 6.48
N MET A 25 0.45 14.17 6.02
CA MET A 25 0.39 12.79 5.54
C MET A 25 1.45 11.95 6.27
N GLY A 26 1.32 10.61 6.15
CA GLY A 26 2.28 9.70 6.77
C GLY A 26 1.92 9.35 8.21
N LYS A 27 2.85 9.52 9.13
CA LYS A 27 2.73 9.02 10.51
C LYS A 27 2.91 10.15 11.53
N ARG A 28 2.08 10.09 12.59
CA ARG A 28 2.22 10.92 13.80
C ARG A 28 2.34 10.00 15.00
N PHE A 29 3.23 10.35 15.92
CA PHE A 29 3.42 9.62 17.16
C PHE A 29 3.24 10.56 18.35
N THR A 30 2.42 10.15 19.31
CA THR A 30 2.11 10.85 20.54
C THR A 30 2.12 9.87 21.69
N THR A 31 2.03 10.35 22.92
CA THR A 31 1.73 9.52 24.10
C THR A 31 0.26 9.70 24.48
N ASP A 32 -0.38 8.62 24.97
CA ASP A 32 -1.69 8.72 25.62
C ASP A 32 -1.54 9.15 27.11
N ASP A 33 -2.69 9.23 27.81
CA ASP A 33 -2.73 9.63 29.22
C ASP A 33 -1.99 8.65 30.15
N ALA A 34 -1.80 7.39 29.72
CA ALA A 34 -1.02 6.39 30.43
C ALA A 34 0.48 6.43 30.06
N GLY A 35 0.89 7.39 29.21
CA GLY A 35 2.26 7.52 28.74
C GLY A 35 2.66 6.50 27.68
N GLN A 36 1.72 5.73 27.11
CA GLN A 36 2.03 4.73 26.08
C GLN A 36 2.11 5.37 24.68
N LEU A 37 3.05 4.89 23.85
CA LEU A 37 3.24 5.38 22.50
C LEU A 37 2.03 5.07 21.63
N GLN A 38 1.42 6.11 21.06
CA GLN A 38 0.31 6.04 20.12
C GLN A 38 0.76 6.42 18.71
N LYS A 39 0.32 5.64 17.73
CA LYS A 39 0.61 5.87 16.31
C LYS A 39 -0.67 6.21 15.56
N GLN A 40 -0.68 7.36 14.91
CA GLN A 40 -1.71 7.75 13.95
C GLN A 40 -1.13 7.70 12.53
N VAL A 41 -1.93 7.22 11.57
CA VAL A 41 -1.55 7.17 10.15
C VAL A 41 -2.55 7.98 9.34
N ASN A 42 -2.07 8.90 8.51
CA ASN A 42 -2.88 9.59 7.52
C ASN A 42 -2.32 9.33 6.12
N GLY A 43 -2.99 8.44 5.38
CA GLY A 43 -2.68 8.12 3.98
C GLY A 43 -3.57 8.82 2.96
N LEU A 44 -4.44 9.76 3.41
CA LEU A 44 -5.40 10.43 2.55
C LEU A 44 -4.77 11.63 1.85
N PHE A 45 -4.79 11.60 0.53
CA PHE A 45 -4.50 12.75 -0.31
C PHE A 45 -5.82 13.20 -0.96
N THR A 46 -6.31 14.37 -0.61
CA THR A 46 -7.59 14.88 -1.10
C THR A 46 -7.44 16.02 -2.09
N ARG A 47 -6.56 16.96 -1.82
CA ARG A 47 -6.29 18.12 -2.66
C ARG A 47 -4.91 18.67 -2.36
N GLY A 48 -4.13 18.96 -3.39
CA GLY A 48 -2.79 19.50 -3.24
C GLY A 48 -2.16 19.83 -4.59
N ARG A 49 -0.86 19.68 -4.64
CA ARG A 49 -0.05 19.89 -5.85
C ARG A 49 0.88 18.71 -6.07
N VAL A 50 1.29 18.51 -7.29
CA VAL A 50 2.43 17.68 -7.68
C VAL A 50 3.51 18.59 -8.23
N SER A 51 4.75 18.36 -7.83
CA SER A 51 5.95 18.95 -8.44
C SER A 51 6.91 17.84 -8.85
N VAL A 52 7.42 17.89 -10.08
CA VAL A 52 8.39 16.93 -10.62
C VAL A 52 9.79 17.47 -10.43
N HIS A 53 10.66 16.69 -9.81
CA HIS A 53 12.03 17.05 -9.47
C HIS A 53 13.01 16.16 -10.23
N ASP A 54 14.13 16.74 -10.69
CA ASP A 54 15.26 15.99 -11.17
C ASP A 54 15.98 15.37 -9.97
N ALA A 55 16.24 14.08 -10.02
CA ALA A 55 17.00 13.33 -9.05
C ALA A 55 17.96 12.41 -9.83
N ARG A 56 19.06 12.98 -10.30
CA ARG A 56 19.99 12.34 -11.24
C ARG A 56 20.88 11.28 -10.60
N CYS A 57 21.01 11.36 -9.27
CA CYS A 57 21.80 10.44 -8.45
C CYS A 57 21.22 10.33 -7.04
N ALA A 58 21.76 9.40 -6.25
CA ALA A 58 21.34 9.18 -4.87
C ALA A 58 21.48 10.43 -3.99
N ASN A 59 22.48 11.28 -4.24
CA ASN A 59 22.66 12.53 -3.47
C ASN A 59 21.55 13.55 -3.79
N ASP A 60 21.16 13.72 -5.08
CA ASP A 60 20.04 14.60 -5.43
C ASP A 60 18.73 14.12 -4.76
N LEU A 61 18.50 12.80 -4.74
CA LEU A 61 17.34 12.21 -4.08
C LEU A 61 17.42 12.34 -2.56
N PHE A 62 18.60 12.25 -1.97
CA PHE A 62 18.84 12.50 -0.55
C PHE A 62 18.45 13.93 -0.18
N ASP A 63 18.97 14.93 -0.89
CA ASP A 63 18.67 16.35 -0.63
C ASP A 63 17.16 16.63 -0.77
N LEU A 64 16.54 16.08 -1.81
CA LEU A 64 15.09 16.18 -1.98
C LEU A 64 14.32 15.58 -0.81
N THR A 65 14.71 14.38 -0.36
CA THR A 65 13.99 13.68 0.73
C THR A 65 14.23 14.29 2.11
N GLU A 66 15.37 14.97 2.33
CA GLU A 66 15.61 15.75 3.56
C GLU A 66 14.79 17.05 3.61
N ALA A 67 14.42 17.60 2.45
CA ALA A 67 13.59 18.80 2.35
C ALA A 67 12.09 18.52 2.51
N LEU A 68 11.64 17.26 2.53
CA LEU A 68 10.23 16.92 2.66
C LEU A 68 9.66 17.31 4.03
N SER A 69 8.49 17.90 3.99
CA SER A 69 7.67 18.22 5.17
C SER A 69 6.63 17.13 5.47
N ALA A 70 5.90 17.29 6.56
CA ALA A 70 4.84 16.36 6.93
C ALA A 70 3.64 16.36 5.97
N GLU A 71 3.51 17.37 5.12
CA GLU A 71 2.49 17.47 4.08
C GLU A 71 2.89 16.79 2.78
N ASP A 72 4.15 16.29 2.67
CA ASP A 72 4.72 15.77 1.44
C ASP A 72 4.77 14.24 1.42
N ALA A 73 4.60 13.69 0.22
CA ALA A 73 4.88 12.29 -0.09
C ALA A 73 5.53 12.20 -1.48
N LEU A 74 6.38 11.21 -1.67
CA LEU A 74 6.92 10.91 -3.00
C LEU A 74 5.94 10.08 -3.83
N CYS A 75 6.16 10.12 -5.15
CA CYS A 75 5.51 9.29 -6.13
C CYS A 75 6.50 8.94 -7.24
N LEU A 76 6.59 7.67 -7.63
CA LEU A 76 7.56 7.22 -8.64
C LEU A 76 7.20 7.68 -10.06
N GLY A 77 5.93 7.95 -10.29
CA GLY A 77 5.43 8.45 -11.57
C GLY A 77 5.38 9.96 -11.64
N VAL A 78 5.11 10.45 -12.84
CA VAL A 78 4.96 11.86 -13.20
C VAL A 78 3.60 12.11 -13.85
N PRO A 79 3.11 13.37 -13.90
CA PRO A 79 1.90 13.69 -14.66
C PRO A 79 2.02 13.29 -16.14
N SER A 80 1.06 12.49 -16.64
CA SER A 80 1.06 11.98 -18.03
C SER A 80 0.91 13.09 -19.07
N CYS A 81 0.50 14.29 -18.67
CA CYS A 81 0.43 15.46 -19.55
C CYS A 81 1.78 16.16 -19.78
N GLY A 82 2.86 15.74 -19.11
CA GLY A 82 4.20 16.32 -19.23
C GLY A 82 4.45 17.58 -18.42
N GLU A 83 3.43 18.12 -17.72
CA GLU A 83 3.59 19.28 -16.87
C GLU A 83 4.31 18.92 -15.57
N ARG A 84 5.26 19.77 -15.14
CA ARG A 84 6.09 19.51 -13.95
C ARG A 84 5.50 20.04 -12.65
N ASP A 85 4.47 20.88 -12.71
CA ASP A 85 3.81 21.47 -11.54
C ASP A 85 2.33 21.65 -11.80
N MET A 86 1.49 20.89 -11.06
CA MET A 86 0.03 20.89 -11.27
C MET A 86 -0.75 20.75 -9.98
N ALA A 87 -1.98 21.27 -10.00
CA ALA A 87 -2.95 20.95 -8.96
C ALA A 87 -3.43 19.50 -9.09
N VAL A 88 -3.50 18.79 -7.96
CA VAL A 88 -4.01 17.43 -7.87
C VAL A 88 -5.25 17.42 -6.98
N VAL A 89 -6.31 16.79 -7.47
CA VAL A 89 -7.59 16.72 -6.77
C VAL A 89 -8.15 15.29 -6.80
N THR A 90 -9.13 14.98 -5.97
CA THR A 90 -9.84 13.70 -6.08
C THR A 90 -10.70 13.64 -7.33
N ARG A 91 -10.98 12.44 -7.86
CA ARG A 91 -11.88 12.26 -9.03
C ARG A 91 -13.22 12.97 -8.84
N GLY A 92 -13.84 12.86 -7.67
CA GLY A 92 -15.11 13.52 -7.38
C GLY A 92 -15.04 15.05 -7.43
N SER A 93 -13.91 15.64 -7.01
CA SER A 93 -13.69 17.09 -7.11
C SER A 93 -13.47 17.53 -8.55
N LYS A 94 -12.72 16.76 -9.38
CA LYS A 94 -12.50 17.05 -10.80
C LYS A 94 -13.83 17.07 -11.59
N THR A 95 -14.74 16.16 -11.28
CA THR A 95 -16.06 16.07 -11.93
C THR A 95 -16.97 17.24 -11.57
N ARG A 96 -16.81 17.84 -10.38
CA ARG A 96 -17.59 19.02 -9.93
C ARG A 96 -17.03 20.34 -10.49
N LEU A 97 -15.82 20.37 -11.00
CA LEU A 97 -15.27 21.52 -11.69
C LEU A 97 -15.92 21.58 -13.07
N THR A 98 -16.92 22.47 -13.25
CA THR A 98 -17.73 22.62 -14.45
C THR A 98 -16.96 23.13 -15.69
N THR A 99 -15.70 23.46 -15.52
CA THR A 99 -14.79 23.81 -16.61
C THR A 99 -13.79 22.69 -16.80
N PRO A 100 -13.59 22.11 -18.00
CA PRO A 100 -12.50 21.20 -18.26
C PRO A 100 -11.20 21.99 -18.19
N SER A 101 -10.73 22.21 -16.97
CA SER A 101 -9.47 22.89 -16.73
C SER A 101 -8.35 21.90 -17.00
N LYS A 102 -7.51 22.20 -18.00
CA LYS A 102 -6.21 21.57 -18.22
C LYS A 102 -5.26 21.77 -17.01
N THR A 103 -5.71 22.45 -15.97
CA THR A 103 -4.89 22.90 -14.84
C THR A 103 -4.92 21.97 -13.62
N CYS A 104 -5.70 20.89 -13.63
CA CYS A 104 -5.70 19.91 -12.54
C CYS A 104 -5.82 18.47 -13.03
N ILE A 105 -5.17 17.57 -12.30
CA ILE A 105 -5.16 16.13 -12.54
C ILE A 105 -5.68 15.38 -11.31
N THR A 106 -5.91 14.08 -11.47
CA THR A 106 -6.24 13.19 -10.35
C THR A 106 -5.06 12.25 -10.09
N ARG A 107 -4.87 11.83 -8.83
CA ARG A 107 -3.86 10.82 -8.49
C ARG A 107 -4.35 9.42 -8.87
N THR A 108 -4.30 9.12 -10.15
CA THR A 108 -4.72 7.83 -10.74
C THR A 108 -3.81 7.47 -11.90
N LYS A 109 -3.82 6.21 -12.32
CA LYS A 109 -3.07 5.72 -13.49
C LYS A 109 -3.47 6.37 -14.82
N ASP A 110 -4.62 7.04 -14.86
CA ASP A 110 -5.03 7.76 -16.08
C ASP A 110 -4.25 9.08 -16.22
N ASP A 111 -3.90 9.70 -15.08
CA ASP A 111 -3.24 11.01 -15.04
C ASP A 111 -1.75 10.91 -14.60
N PHE A 112 -1.28 9.73 -14.12
CA PHE A 112 0.12 9.48 -13.74
C PHE A 112 0.68 8.28 -14.50
N GLY A 113 1.86 8.44 -15.09
CA GLY A 113 2.65 7.42 -15.74
C GLY A 113 4.08 7.37 -15.22
N PHE A 114 4.84 6.35 -15.58
CA PHE A 114 6.28 6.38 -15.36
C PHE A 114 6.92 7.34 -16.36
N PRO A 115 8.00 8.06 -15.95
CA PRO A 115 8.73 8.91 -16.86
C PRO A 115 9.39 8.09 -17.97
N ASP A 116 9.60 8.72 -19.13
CA ASP A 116 10.46 8.17 -20.16
C ASP A 116 11.92 8.19 -19.70
N GLY A 117 12.65 7.10 -19.92
CA GLY A 117 14.06 6.98 -19.51
C GLY A 117 14.24 6.51 -18.06
N GLU A 118 15.25 7.05 -17.40
CA GLU A 118 15.63 6.64 -16.05
C GLU A 118 14.59 6.98 -14.99
N GLY A 119 14.56 6.15 -13.93
CA GLY A 119 13.67 6.38 -12.79
C GLY A 119 14.12 5.63 -11.54
N TRP A 120 13.40 5.85 -10.45
CA TRP A 120 13.71 5.29 -9.14
C TRP A 120 12.78 4.13 -8.79
N LEU A 121 13.35 2.93 -8.64
CA LEU A 121 12.67 1.75 -8.10
C LEU A 121 12.68 1.82 -6.58
N LEU A 122 11.53 1.69 -5.93
CA LEU A 122 11.46 1.54 -4.48
C LEU A 122 11.47 0.06 -4.09
N LEU A 123 12.41 -0.33 -3.25
CA LEU A 123 12.39 -1.56 -2.46
C LEU A 123 11.95 -1.17 -1.04
N ASP A 124 10.70 -1.43 -0.72
CA ASP A 124 10.12 -1.18 0.60
C ASP A 124 10.24 -2.45 1.44
N HIS A 125 11.03 -2.37 2.52
CA HIS A 125 11.26 -3.45 3.47
C HIS A 125 10.58 -3.13 4.80
N ASP A 126 9.55 -3.89 5.13
CA ASP A 126 8.89 -3.83 6.44
C ASP A 126 9.23 -5.09 7.25
N THR A 127 9.66 -4.89 8.50
CA THR A 127 10.01 -5.99 9.42
C THR A 127 8.82 -6.46 10.25
N LYS A 128 7.70 -5.73 10.21
CA LYS A 128 6.48 -6.13 10.87
C LYS A 128 5.96 -7.43 10.26
N ASP A 129 5.55 -8.36 11.13
CA ASP A 129 4.97 -9.65 10.74
C ASP A 129 5.89 -10.56 9.90
N LEU A 130 7.20 -10.25 9.84
CA LEU A 130 8.17 -11.07 9.14
C LEU A 130 8.40 -12.39 9.89
N PRO A 131 8.19 -13.57 9.27
CA PRO A 131 8.36 -14.88 9.92
C PRO A 131 9.78 -15.08 10.45
N VAL A 132 9.89 -15.81 11.57
CA VAL A 132 11.20 -16.15 12.18
C VAL A 132 12.11 -16.87 11.17
N SER A 133 11.56 -17.77 10.35
CA SER A 133 12.32 -18.50 9.31
C SER A 133 12.95 -17.56 8.29
N VAL A 134 12.23 -16.50 7.87
CA VAL A 134 12.75 -15.50 6.92
C VAL A 134 13.79 -14.61 7.60
N LYS A 135 13.56 -14.21 8.88
CA LYS A 135 14.54 -13.46 9.67
C LYS A 135 15.85 -14.24 9.83
N SER A 136 15.77 -15.54 10.20
CA SER A 136 16.94 -16.41 10.28
C SER A 136 17.65 -16.53 8.94
N LYS A 137 16.91 -16.75 7.85
CA LYS A 137 17.48 -16.82 6.51
C LYS A 137 18.21 -15.55 6.09
N MET A 138 17.66 -14.38 6.41
CA MET A 138 18.36 -13.10 6.17
C MET A 138 19.63 -12.97 7.01
N ALA A 139 19.58 -13.39 8.29
CA ALA A 139 20.76 -13.38 9.17
C ALA A 139 21.86 -14.29 8.65
N ASP A 140 21.52 -15.51 8.20
CA ASP A 140 22.44 -16.47 7.59
C ASP A 140 23.13 -15.93 6.33
N LEU A 141 22.43 -15.06 5.57
CA LEU A 141 22.98 -14.38 4.40
C LEU A 141 23.86 -13.16 4.76
N GLY A 142 23.91 -12.76 6.02
CA GLY A 142 24.65 -11.58 6.47
C GLY A 142 23.82 -10.31 6.58
N GLY A 143 22.50 -10.43 6.69
CA GLY A 143 21.55 -9.34 6.85
C GLY A 143 20.81 -8.97 5.57
N ILE A 144 19.97 -7.94 5.65
CA ILE A 144 19.05 -7.59 4.57
C ILE A 144 19.76 -7.14 3.29
N PHE A 145 20.84 -6.35 3.38
CA PHE A 145 21.56 -5.90 2.20
C PHE A 145 22.22 -7.08 1.47
N ALA A 146 22.82 -8.02 2.20
CA ALA A 146 23.37 -9.24 1.64
C ALA A 146 22.29 -10.14 1.03
N ALA A 147 21.10 -10.19 1.63
CA ALA A 147 19.94 -10.89 1.04
C ALA A 147 19.49 -10.23 -0.28
N LEU A 148 19.43 -8.90 -0.33
CA LEU A 148 19.08 -8.15 -1.55
C LEU A 148 20.13 -8.36 -2.64
N THR A 149 21.43 -8.32 -2.33
CA THR A 149 22.50 -8.58 -3.31
C THR A 149 22.54 -10.03 -3.77
N THR A 150 22.09 -10.98 -2.94
CA THR A 150 21.91 -12.37 -3.34
C THR A 150 20.85 -12.52 -4.42
N ILE A 151 19.71 -11.83 -4.29
CA ILE A 151 18.63 -11.90 -5.28
C ILE A 151 18.88 -10.98 -6.48
N TRP A 152 19.70 -9.93 -6.33
CA TRP A 152 20.06 -8.99 -7.37
C TRP A 152 21.53 -8.58 -7.25
N PRO A 153 22.47 -9.37 -7.79
CA PRO A 153 23.91 -9.11 -7.63
C PRO A 153 24.38 -7.74 -8.15
N ASP A 154 23.75 -7.23 -9.22
CA ASP A 154 24.11 -5.93 -9.81
C ASP A 154 23.90 -4.77 -8.84
N LEU A 155 23.13 -4.98 -7.76
CA LEU A 155 22.86 -3.97 -6.73
C LEU A 155 24.14 -3.44 -6.07
N THR A 156 25.24 -4.22 -6.06
CA THR A 156 26.52 -3.80 -5.51
C THR A 156 27.17 -2.63 -6.26
N GLY A 157 26.83 -2.45 -7.54
CA GLY A 157 27.32 -1.33 -8.37
C GLY A 157 26.25 -0.27 -8.66
N ALA A 158 25.09 -0.38 -8.04
CA ALA A 158 23.96 0.50 -8.30
C ALA A 158 24.13 1.88 -7.66
N ASP A 159 23.50 2.87 -8.27
CA ASP A 159 23.23 4.14 -7.62
C ASP A 159 21.94 4.00 -6.78
N PHE A 160 22.05 4.14 -5.45
CA PHE A 160 20.91 3.94 -4.56
C PHE A 160 20.94 4.80 -3.30
N LEU A 161 19.75 5.06 -2.77
CA LEU A 161 19.51 5.73 -1.49
C LEU A 161 18.78 4.78 -0.55
N VAL A 162 19.31 4.54 0.67
CA VAL A 162 18.61 3.81 1.74
C VAL A 162 18.20 4.76 2.84
N ARG A 163 16.91 4.86 3.12
CA ARG A 163 16.35 5.66 4.21
C ARG A 163 15.63 4.79 5.21
N PRO A 164 15.82 4.99 6.52
CA PRO A 164 14.97 4.37 7.54
C PRO A 164 13.50 4.75 7.31
N SER A 165 12.58 3.79 7.47
CA SER A 165 11.14 4.07 7.40
C SER A 165 10.76 5.16 8.41
N SER A 166 9.66 5.87 8.16
CA SER A 166 9.22 6.98 9.03
C SER A 166 8.90 6.55 10.48
N SER A 167 8.72 5.25 10.74
CA SER A 167 8.53 4.70 12.10
C SER A 167 9.81 4.13 12.72
N ALA A 168 10.90 4.03 11.97
CA ALA A 168 12.14 3.48 12.50
C ALA A 168 12.72 4.38 13.58
N GLY A 169 13.10 3.78 14.70
CA GLY A 169 13.74 4.47 15.82
C GLY A 169 12.83 5.40 16.63
N VAL A 170 11.52 5.36 16.46
CA VAL A 170 10.58 6.15 17.28
C VAL A 170 10.42 5.51 18.65
N CYS A 171 10.60 6.28 19.72
CA CYS A 171 10.50 5.84 21.11
C CYS A 171 10.05 7.00 22.01
N ILE A 172 9.66 6.67 23.23
CA ILE A 172 9.44 7.65 24.29
C ILE A 172 10.80 8.11 24.83
N ALA A 173 10.90 9.38 25.23
CA ALA A 173 12.13 9.92 25.79
C ALA A 173 12.58 9.13 27.03
N GLY A 174 13.82 8.64 27.03
CA GLY A 174 14.37 7.78 28.07
C GLY A 174 14.21 6.28 27.82
N GLU A 175 13.50 5.87 26.77
CA GLU A 175 13.38 4.46 26.37
C GLU A 175 14.34 4.13 25.22
N THR A 176 14.72 2.86 25.14
CA THR A 176 15.46 2.36 23.97
C THR A 176 14.49 2.15 22.83
N PRO A 177 14.78 2.64 21.61
CA PRO A 177 13.94 2.38 20.45
C PRO A 177 13.76 0.88 20.23
N ALA A 178 12.53 0.45 19.94
CA ALA A 178 12.32 -0.90 19.47
C ALA A 178 13.13 -1.13 18.18
N ASP A 179 13.58 -2.36 17.94
CA ASP A 179 14.31 -2.77 16.72
C ASP A 179 13.45 -2.63 15.46
N ALA A 180 13.10 -1.39 15.14
CA ALA A 180 12.37 -1.06 13.92
C ALA A 180 13.36 -0.88 12.79
N THR A 181 13.61 -1.94 12.04
CA THR A 181 14.62 -2.00 10.97
C THR A 181 14.02 -1.87 9.57
N GLY A 182 12.77 -1.40 9.46
CA GLY A 182 12.15 -1.12 8.16
C GLY A 182 12.81 0.06 7.45
N PHE A 183 12.94 -0.03 6.14
CA PHE A 183 13.56 1.03 5.34
C PHE A 183 12.95 1.09 3.92
N HIS A 184 13.16 2.23 3.28
CA HIS A 184 12.95 2.46 1.86
C HIS A 184 14.32 2.50 1.17
N MET A 185 14.53 1.63 0.17
CA MET A 185 15.71 1.69 -0.67
C MET A 185 15.27 2.08 -2.08
N PHE A 186 15.74 3.22 -2.54
CA PHE A 186 15.52 3.70 -3.91
C PHE A 186 16.72 3.32 -4.76
N VAL A 187 16.50 2.59 -5.84
CA VAL A 187 17.54 2.14 -6.77
C VAL A 187 17.28 2.77 -8.13
N ARG A 188 18.28 3.41 -8.72
CA ARG A 188 18.16 4.01 -10.05
C ARG A 188 18.11 2.94 -11.14
N LEU A 189 17.07 2.96 -11.97
CA LEU A 189 16.91 2.12 -13.15
C LEU A 189 17.10 2.92 -14.42
N LYS A 190 17.64 2.29 -15.46
CA LYS A 190 17.73 2.86 -16.82
C LYS A 190 16.38 3.11 -17.47
N SER A 191 15.34 2.39 -17.04
CA SER A 191 13.98 2.52 -17.54
C SER A 191 12.97 2.48 -16.41
N ALA A 192 12.31 3.60 -16.16
CA ALA A 192 11.25 3.70 -15.14
C ALA A 192 10.05 2.82 -15.45
N SER A 193 9.74 2.58 -16.72
CA SER A 193 8.64 1.72 -17.16
C SER A 193 8.82 0.26 -16.73
N ASP A 194 10.05 -0.14 -16.40
CA ASP A 194 10.37 -1.50 -15.95
C ASP A 194 10.14 -1.71 -14.45
N ILE A 195 9.83 -0.67 -13.67
CA ILE A 195 9.62 -0.77 -12.21
C ILE A 195 8.65 -1.90 -11.82
N PRO A 196 7.45 -2.03 -12.43
CA PRO A 196 6.52 -3.10 -12.06
C PRO A 196 7.06 -4.51 -12.39
N SER A 197 7.79 -4.65 -13.49
CA SER A 197 8.39 -5.93 -13.89
C SER A 197 9.58 -6.31 -13.01
N ALA A 198 10.39 -5.31 -12.62
CA ALA A 198 11.51 -5.48 -11.71
C ALA A 198 11.06 -6.00 -10.35
N LEU A 199 10.03 -5.39 -9.75
CA LEU A 199 9.46 -5.84 -8.47
C LEU A 199 8.93 -7.26 -8.54
N ARG A 200 8.21 -7.62 -9.61
CA ARG A 200 7.74 -9.01 -9.79
C ARG A 200 8.90 -10.00 -9.94
N ALA A 201 9.94 -9.63 -10.67
CA ALA A 201 11.14 -10.46 -10.83
C ALA A 201 11.87 -10.65 -9.50
N LEU A 202 12.05 -9.59 -8.74
CA LEU A 202 12.69 -9.65 -7.42
C LEU A 202 11.86 -10.48 -6.43
N HIS A 203 10.54 -10.33 -6.43
CA HIS A 203 9.65 -11.15 -5.62
C HIS A 203 9.79 -12.65 -5.95
N ALA A 204 9.82 -13.02 -7.24
CA ALA A 204 10.04 -14.38 -7.66
C ALA A 204 11.43 -14.92 -7.20
N ARG A 205 12.47 -14.07 -7.27
CA ARG A 205 13.80 -14.40 -6.75
C ARG A 205 13.81 -14.54 -5.22
N CYS A 206 13.05 -13.71 -4.49
CA CYS A 206 12.86 -13.90 -3.05
C CYS A 206 12.32 -15.29 -2.75
N TRP A 207 11.29 -15.76 -3.45
CA TRP A 207 10.76 -17.10 -3.31
C TRP A 207 11.78 -18.17 -3.63
N GLN A 208 12.57 -17.98 -4.69
CA GLN A 208 13.64 -18.92 -5.07
C GLN A 208 14.70 -19.10 -3.98
N HIS A 209 14.98 -18.03 -3.23
CA HIS A 209 16.03 -18.00 -2.19
C HIS A 209 15.49 -18.20 -0.76
N GLY A 210 14.20 -18.57 -0.59
CA GLY A 210 13.59 -18.77 0.73
C GLY A 210 13.33 -17.48 1.51
N LEU A 211 13.21 -16.36 0.81
CA LEU A 211 12.92 -15.00 1.35
C LEU A 211 11.47 -14.58 1.05
N GLY A 212 10.67 -15.48 0.47
CA GLY A 212 9.22 -15.34 0.31
C GLY A 212 8.47 -16.11 1.40
N TYR A 213 7.24 -15.68 1.71
CA TYR A 213 6.39 -16.30 2.71
C TYR A 213 4.90 -15.98 2.47
N HIS A 214 4.01 -16.76 3.11
CA HIS A 214 2.60 -16.41 3.20
C HIS A 214 2.31 -15.79 4.55
N LEU A 215 1.81 -14.55 4.54
CA LEU A 215 1.22 -13.91 5.72
C LEU A 215 -0.25 -14.33 5.79
N ILE A 216 -0.68 -14.90 6.92
CA ILE A 216 -2.07 -15.28 7.12
C ILE A 216 -2.80 -14.11 7.78
N SER A 217 -3.79 -13.56 7.10
CA SER A 217 -4.61 -12.45 7.60
C SER A 217 -5.51 -12.89 8.77
N LYS A 218 -6.21 -11.95 9.40
CA LYS A 218 -7.19 -12.22 10.46
C LYS A 218 -8.28 -13.18 10.01
N SER A 219 -8.73 -13.06 8.76
CA SER A 219 -9.77 -13.91 8.17
C SER A 219 -9.24 -15.21 7.56
N GLY A 220 -7.97 -15.57 7.77
CA GLY A 220 -7.36 -16.78 7.21
C GLY A 220 -6.92 -16.66 5.74
N GLN A 221 -6.95 -15.47 5.14
CA GLN A 221 -6.46 -15.28 3.78
C GLN A 221 -4.94 -15.40 3.75
N MET A 222 -4.40 -16.22 2.85
CA MET A 222 -2.96 -16.34 2.63
C MET A 222 -2.49 -15.27 1.66
N LEU A 223 -1.74 -14.30 2.16
CA LEU A 223 -1.17 -13.19 1.41
C LEU A 223 0.24 -13.54 0.98
N ASP A 224 0.49 -13.55 -0.32
CA ASP A 224 1.81 -13.77 -0.91
C ASP A 224 2.72 -12.57 -0.62
N ARG A 225 3.81 -12.78 0.12
CA ARG A 225 4.74 -11.75 0.60
C ARG A 225 6.20 -12.18 0.39
N SER A 226 7.07 -11.19 0.44
CA SER A 226 8.52 -11.39 0.47
C SER A 226 9.18 -10.29 1.30
N ILE A 227 10.50 -10.28 1.38
CA ILE A 227 11.27 -9.25 2.09
C ILE A 227 11.13 -7.85 1.46
N ILE A 228 10.48 -7.73 0.30
CA ILE A 228 10.13 -6.46 -0.36
C ILE A 228 8.64 -6.41 -0.67
N ASP A 229 8.03 -5.23 -0.61
CA ASP A 229 6.64 -5.02 -1.01
C ASP A 229 6.52 -4.74 -2.51
N VAL A 230 5.92 -5.68 -3.26
CA VAL A 230 5.69 -5.51 -4.71
C VAL A 230 4.59 -4.50 -5.02
N SER A 231 3.75 -4.15 -4.06
CA SER A 231 2.60 -3.26 -4.28
C SER A 231 3.02 -1.80 -4.48
N VAL A 232 4.28 -1.45 -4.17
CA VAL A 232 4.81 -0.08 -4.35
C VAL A 232 5.11 0.28 -5.80
N GLY A 233 5.05 -0.66 -6.72
CA GLY A 233 5.37 -0.48 -8.14
C GLY A 233 4.28 0.18 -8.99
N SER A 234 3.54 1.13 -8.46
CA SER A 234 2.48 1.87 -9.17
C SER A 234 2.86 3.35 -9.28
N PRO A 235 2.74 3.99 -10.47
CA PRO A 235 3.26 5.34 -10.68
C PRO A 235 2.56 6.40 -9.81
N GLU A 236 1.29 6.22 -9.47
CA GLU A 236 0.46 7.15 -8.68
C GLU A 236 0.51 6.91 -7.17
N ARG A 237 1.28 5.91 -6.71
CA ARG A 237 1.28 5.51 -5.30
C ARG A 237 2.06 6.50 -4.44
N LEU A 238 1.46 6.89 -3.30
CA LEU A 238 2.15 7.70 -2.30
C LEU A 238 3.18 6.88 -1.52
N ILE A 239 4.36 7.44 -1.37
CA ILE A 239 5.48 6.90 -0.60
C ILE A 239 5.74 7.86 0.54
N PHE A 240 5.45 7.43 1.77
CA PHE A 240 5.59 8.24 2.98
C PHE A 240 7.00 8.11 3.55
N THR A 241 7.92 8.88 3.00
CA THR A 241 9.32 8.91 3.43
C THR A 241 9.70 10.18 4.21
N ALA A 242 8.81 11.17 4.25
CA ALA A 242 8.96 12.37 5.08
C ALA A 242 9.10 12.00 6.58
N PRO A 243 9.77 12.84 7.38
CA PRO A 243 9.85 12.63 8.82
C PRO A 243 8.46 12.53 9.47
N PRO A 244 8.28 11.67 10.49
CA PRO A 244 7.02 11.61 11.21
C PRO A 244 6.82 12.87 12.07
N ILE A 245 5.57 13.20 12.36
CA ILE A 245 5.24 14.21 13.36
C ILE A 245 5.40 13.58 14.75
N LEU A 246 6.21 14.20 15.60
CA LEU A 246 6.47 13.74 16.96
C LEU A 246 5.78 14.67 17.97
N GLY A 247 5.00 14.10 18.87
CA GLY A 247 4.41 14.81 20.00
C GLY A 247 5.41 15.01 21.16
N PRO A 248 4.97 15.67 22.24
CA PRO A 248 5.80 15.84 23.43
C PRO A 248 6.34 14.49 23.95
N ASN A 249 7.59 14.47 24.40
CA ASN A 249 8.27 13.30 24.94
C ASN A 249 8.45 12.12 23.97
N VAL A 250 8.22 12.31 22.68
CA VAL A 250 8.50 11.30 21.65
C VAL A 250 9.74 11.72 20.87
N LEU A 251 10.68 10.81 20.73
CA LEU A 251 11.94 11.00 20.02
C LEU A 251 12.04 10.03 18.84
N ARG A 252 12.90 10.36 17.89
CA ARG A 252 13.29 9.44 16.82
C ARG A 252 14.81 9.30 16.77
N GLN A 253 15.27 8.07 16.97
CA GLN A 253 16.67 7.65 16.90
C GLN A 253 16.83 6.64 15.76
N ALA A 254 16.65 7.11 14.54
CA ALA A 254 16.75 6.26 13.37
C ALA A 254 18.22 6.08 12.93
N PRO A 255 18.57 4.95 12.30
CA PRO A 255 19.85 4.80 11.60
C PRO A 255 20.05 5.92 10.58
N PRO A 256 21.31 6.26 10.23
CA PRO A 256 21.58 7.26 9.21
C PRO A 256 21.07 6.81 7.85
N THR A 257 20.72 7.77 7.00
CA THR A 257 20.48 7.55 5.58
C THR A 257 21.81 7.24 4.90
N VAL A 258 21.80 6.30 3.95
CA VAL A 258 22.99 5.88 3.19
C VAL A 258 22.78 6.18 1.71
N CYS A 259 23.68 6.98 1.13
CA CYS A 259 23.80 7.16 -0.30
C CYS A 259 24.94 6.29 -0.83
N HIS A 260 24.71 5.64 -1.94
CA HIS A 260 25.72 4.88 -2.66
C HIS A 260 25.76 5.38 -4.10
N GLU A 261 26.87 5.96 -4.49
CA GLU A 261 27.08 6.39 -5.86
C GLU A 261 27.42 5.20 -6.75
N GLY A 262 26.76 5.12 -7.88
CA GLY A 262 26.93 4.02 -8.81
C GLY A 262 26.26 4.31 -10.15
N VAL A 263 25.82 3.25 -10.82
CA VAL A 263 25.18 3.37 -12.13
C VAL A 263 23.69 3.05 -12.07
N ALA A 264 22.93 3.57 -13.03
CA ALA A 264 21.56 3.12 -13.27
C ALA A 264 21.58 1.66 -13.77
N LEU A 265 20.77 0.82 -13.17
CA LEU A 265 20.71 -0.61 -13.49
C LEU A 265 19.66 -0.94 -14.55
N ASP A 266 19.90 -2.01 -15.29
CA ASP A 266 18.84 -2.70 -16.02
C ASP A 266 17.92 -3.41 -15.01
N ALA A 267 16.63 -3.47 -15.30
CA ALA A 267 15.68 -4.20 -14.47
C ALA A 267 16.04 -5.69 -14.39
N PRO A 268 15.97 -6.31 -13.21
CA PRO A 268 16.24 -7.72 -13.07
C PRO A 268 15.18 -8.53 -13.83
N ARG A 269 15.64 -9.58 -14.51
CA ARG A 269 14.74 -10.49 -15.23
C ARG A 269 14.14 -11.52 -14.29
N GLN A 270 12.92 -11.93 -14.57
CA GLN A 270 12.27 -13.02 -13.85
C GLN A 270 13.06 -14.33 -14.06
N PRO A 271 13.20 -15.19 -13.02
CA PRO A 271 13.87 -16.46 -13.16
C PRO A 271 13.23 -17.33 -14.25
N TYR A 272 14.03 -17.91 -15.12
CA TYR A 272 13.55 -18.81 -16.19
C TYR A 272 13.01 -20.14 -15.67
N ASN A 273 13.54 -20.61 -14.51
CA ASN A 273 13.09 -21.85 -13.91
C ASN A 273 11.86 -21.61 -13.02
N LEU A 274 11.01 -22.62 -12.90
CA LEU A 274 9.81 -22.58 -12.08
C LEU A 274 10.06 -22.97 -10.60
N THR A 275 11.31 -23.00 -10.15
CA THR A 275 11.64 -23.40 -8.77
C THR A 275 10.99 -22.46 -7.77
N TRP A 276 10.97 -21.15 -8.04
CA TRP A 276 10.33 -20.16 -7.20
C TRP A 276 8.81 -20.43 -7.04
N SER A 277 8.14 -20.81 -8.10
CA SER A 277 6.71 -21.15 -8.09
C SER A 277 6.45 -22.40 -7.24
N ARG A 278 7.26 -23.44 -7.41
CA ARG A 278 7.16 -24.65 -6.58
C ARG A 278 7.42 -24.38 -5.10
N THR A 279 8.43 -23.57 -4.78
CA THR A 279 8.73 -23.19 -3.39
C THR A 279 7.54 -22.47 -2.77
N ARG A 280 6.94 -21.53 -3.51
CA ARG A 280 5.74 -20.81 -3.09
C ARG A 280 4.55 -21.76 -2.87
N ASP A 281 4.32 -22.70 -3.79
CA ASP A 281 3.19 -23.62 -3.70
C ASP A 281 3.36 -24.61 -2.52
N ILE A 282 4.58 -25.09 -2.24
CA ILE A 282 4.89 -25.87 -1.06
C ILE A 282 4.63 -25.07 0.22
N ALA A 283 5.13 -23.85 0.29
CA ALA A 283 4.90 -22.95 1.44
C ALA A 283 3.40 -22.69 1.65
N ARG A 284 2.63 -22.53 0.57
CA ARG A 284 1.17 -22.37 0.62
C ARG A 284 0.49 -23.61 1.20
N GLN A 285 0.88 -24.80 0.77
CA GLN A 285 0.35 -26.06 1.30
C GLN A 285 0.68 -26.22 2.78
N THR A 286 1.89 -25.86 3.19
CA THR A 286 2.34 -25.90 4.58
C THR A 286 1.55 -24.90 5.46
N ALA A 287 1.25 -23.70 4.96
CA ALA A 287 0.50 -22.67 5.69
C ALA A 287 -1.01 -22.93 5.71
N LYS A 288 -1.53 -23.78 4.81
CA LYS A 288 -2.97 -24.00 4.65
C LYS A 288 -3.70 -24.44 5.93
N PRO A 289 -3.21 -25.41 6.73
CA PRO A 289 -3.90 -25.81 7.97
C PRO A 289 -4.08 -24.66 8.97
N GLU A 290 -3.07 -23.80 9.12
CA GLU A 290 -3.15 -22.63 9.98
C GLU A 290 -4.14 -21.59 9.41
N ALA A 291 -4.13 -21.37 8.10
CA ALA A 291 -5.05 -20.47 7.42
C ALA A 291 -6.51 -20.94 7.58
N ASP A 292 -6.76 -22.25 7.39
CA ASP A 292 -8.09 -22.86 7.56
C ASP A 292 -8.56 -22.74 9.02
N ALA A 293 -7.68 -22.97 10.00
CA ALA A 293 -8.01 -22.83 11.41
C ALA A 293 -8.33 -21.37 11.79
N ARG A 294 -7.56 -20.39 11.31
CA ARG A 294 -7.84 -18.96 11.52
C ARG A 294 -9.14 -18.54 10.86
N CYS A 295 -9.41 -19.04 9.65
CA CYS A 295 -10.68 -18.77 8.96
C CYS A 295 -11.86 -19.30 9.76
N ALA A 296 -11.81 -20.54 10.23
CA ALA A 296 -12.85 -21.14 11.05
C ALA A 296 -13.09 -20.36 12.36
N ALA A 297 -12.02 -19.99 13.07
CA ALA A 297 -12.13 -19.19 14.29
C ALA A 297 -12.72 -17.80 14.03
N PHE A 298 -12.29 -17.13 12.97
CA PHE A 298 -12.84 -15.84 12.56
C PHE A 298 -14.33 -15.91 12.22
N LEU A 299 -14.72 -16.92 11.48
CA LEU A 299 -16.14 -17.14 11.11
C LEU A 299 -16.98 -17.38 12.36
N GLN A 300 -16.54 -18.24 13.26
CA GLN A 300 -17.21 -18.53 14.51
C GLN A 300 -17.42 -17.27 15.37
N GLU A 301 -16.33 -16.50 15.58
CA GLU A 301 -16.40 -15.23 16.32
C GLU A 301 -17.37 -14.24 15.68
N ALA A 302 -17.32 -14.12 14.34
CA ALA A 302 -18.20 -13.22 13.60
C ALA A 302 -19.68 -13.63 13.70
N ILE A 303 -19.99 -14.94 13.67
CA ILE A 303 -21.33 -15.48 13.83
C ILE A 303 -21.85 -15.21 15.24
N GLU A 304 -21.06 -15.53 16.27
CA GLU A 304 -21.42 -15.29 17.67
C GLU A 304 -21.68 -13.81 17.95
N LYS A 305 -20.80 -12.95 17.45
CA LYS A 305 -20.95 -11.50 17.55
C LYS A 305 -22.24 -11.03 16.89
N ARG A 306 -22.58 -11.57 15.70
CA ARG A 306 -23.80 -11.20 15.01
C ARG A 306 -25.05 -11.61 15.81
N ILE A 307 -25.08 -12.85 16.31
CA ILE A 307 -26.19 -13.34 17.15
C ILE A 307 -26.34 -12.48 18.40
N SER A 308 -25.25 -12.14 19.09
CA SER A 308 -25.30 -11.31 20.30
C SER A 308 -25.77 -9.88 20.04
N THR A 309 -25.52 -9.35 18.83
CA THR A 309 -25.85 -7.96 18.47
C THR A 309 -27.27 -7.83 17.89
N HIS A 310 -27.69 -8.79 17.05
CA HIS A 310 -28.91 -8.68 16.28
C HIS A 310 -29.95 -9.77 16.63
N GLY A 311 -29.56 -10.76 17.43
CA GLY A 311 -30.43 -11.97 17.64
C GLY A 311 -30.43 -12.85 16.41
N GLY A 312 -31.43 -13.75 16.37
CA GLY A 312 -31.64 -14.69 15.26
C GLY A 312 -30.99 -16.05 15.50
N SER A 313 -31.16 -16.95 14.54
CA SER A 313 -30.61 -18.29 14.59
C SER A 313 -29.17 -18.35 14.12
N TYR A 314 -28.45 -19.39 14.52
CA TYR A 314 -27.09 -19.64 14.05
C TYR A 314 -26.99 -19.72 12.52
N ALA A 315 -27.93 -20.43 11.88
CA ALA A 315 -27.97 -20.64 10.44
C ALA A 315 -28.16 -19.32 9.65
N GLU A 316 -28.99 -18.41 10.15
CA GLU A 316 -29.17 -17.07 9.56
C GLU A 316 -27.90 -16.22 9.71
N ALA A 317 -27.34 -16.21 10.90
CA ALA A 317 -26.10 -15.48 11.17
C ALA A 317 -24.93 -16.02 10.33
N GLU A 318 -24.77 -17.33 10.23
CA GLU A 318 -23.78 -18.00 9.38
C GLU A 318 -23.93 -17.58 7.91
N THR A 319 -25.16 -17.66 7.37
CA THR A 319 -25.42 -17.27 5.96
C THR A 319 -24.97 -15.84 5.67
N LEU A 320 -25.27 -14.90 6.56
CA LEU A 320 -24.92 -13.49 6.38
C LEU A 320 -23.43 -13.24 6.55
N VAL A 321 -22.78 -13.89 7.53
CA VAL A 321 -21.33 -13.82 7.72
C VAL A 321 -20.59 -14.41 6.52
N MET A 322 -21.01 -15.56 6.02
CA MET A 322 -20.44 -16.20 4.83
C MET A 322 -20.62 -15.31 3.59
N SER A 323 -21.79 -14.72 3.41
CA SER A 323 -22.05 -13.76 2.34
C SER A 323 -21.06 -12.58 2.38
N ARG A 324 -20.78 -12.02 3.56
CA ARG A 324 -19.81 -10.94 3.74
C ARG A 324 -18.38 -11.39 3.45
N VAL A 325 -17.96 -12.52 4.02
CA VAL A 325 -16.54 -12.96 4.00
C VAL A 325 -16.17 -13.60 2.67
N GLN A 326 -16.99 -14.49 2.15
CA GLN A 326 -16.75 -15.23 0.91
C GLN A 326 -17.43 -14.59 -0.30
N GLY A 327 -18.71 -14.20 -0.13
CA GLY A 327 -19.50 -13.58 -1.18
C GLY A 327 -19.20 -12.11 -1.41
N ARG A 328 -18.44 -11.46 -0.50
CA ARG A 328 -18.15 -10.02 -0.54
C ARG A 328 -19.42 -9.17 -0.67
N CYS A 329 -20.50 -9.62 -0.04
CA CYS A 329 -21.78 -8.95 -0.04
C CYS A 329 -22.12 -8.50 1.38
N LEU A 330 -22.40 -7.22 1.54
CA LEU A 330 -22.68 -6.57 2.82
C LEU A 330 -24.18 -6.35 2.96
N SER A 331 -24.73 -6.71 4.12
CA SER A 331 -26.16 -6.50 4.44
C SER A 331 -26.41 -5.10 5.01
N ASP A 332 -27.66 -4.66 4.96
CA ASP A 332 -28.07 -3.33 5.44
C ASP A 332 -27.84 -3.13 6.94
N ASP A 333 -27.83 -4.19 7.72
CA ASP A 333 -27.58 -4.18 9.16
C ASP A 333 -26.11 -4.41 9.56
N ASP A 334 -25.22 -4.62 8.59
CA ASP A 334 -23.78 -4.61 8.85
C ASP A 334 -23.32 -3.21 9.26
N VAL A 335 -22.29 -3.16 10.12
CA VAL A 335 -21.72 -1.90 10.63
C VAL A 335 -20.36 -1.66 10.01
N LEU A 336 -20.17 -0.49 9.42
CA LEU A 336 -18.87 0.04 8.99
C LEU A 336 -18.33 1.02 10.02
N VAL A 337 -17.02 1.03 10.23
CA VAL A 337 -16.34 2.08 10.99
C VAL A 337 -15.85 3.12 10.00
N LEU A 338 -16.45 4.30 10.00
CA LEU A 338 -16.07 5.42 9.14
C LEU A 338 -14.73 6.03 9.58
N ALA A 339 -14.08 6.77 8.69
CA ALA A 339 -12.92 7.56 9.04
C ALA A 339 -13.23 8.45 10.26
N GLY A 340 -12.32 8.43 11.26
CA GLY A 340 -12.55 9.09 12.55
C GLY A 340 -13.19 8.20 13.62
N GLY A 341 -13.38 6.90 13.35
CA GLY A 341 -13.79 5.90 14.34
C GLY A 341 -15.30 5.81 14.58
N ARG A 342 -16.13 6.57 13.84
CA ARG A 342 -17.58 6.58 14.01
C ARG A 342 -18.21 5.32 13.35
N PRO A 343 -18.95 4.48 14.10
CA PRO A 343 -19.71 3.39 13.51
C PRO A 343 -20.89 3.94 12.70
N ALA A 344 -21.23 3.29 11.60
CA ALA A 344 -22.39 3.58 10.76
C ALA A 344 -23.02 2.29 10.29
N ILE A 345 -24.34 2.16 10.43
CA ILE A 345 -25.15 1.06 9.86
C ILE A 345 -25.19 1.26 8.35
N ILE A 346 -24.95 0.21 7.58
CA ILE A 346 -24.87 0.30 6.12
C ILE A 346 -26.21 0.79 5.53
N GLY A 347 -27.34 0.31 6.00
CA GLY A 347 -28.65 0.77 5.54
C GLY A 347 -28.81 2.28 5.66
N ASP A 348 -28.53 2.84 6.83
CA ASP A 348 -28.60 4.28 7.09
C ASP A 348 -27.61 5.09 6.22
N LEU A 349 -26.41 4.51 5.99
CA LEU A 349 -25.39 5.11 5.14
C LEU A 349 -25.85 5.16 3.68
N LEU A 350 -26.44 4.05 3.19
CA LEU A 350 -26.94 3.95 1.82
C LEU A 350 -28.15 4.84 1.54
N ASP A 351 -28.96 5.16 2.55
CA ASP A 351 -30.07 6.10 2.44
C ASP A 351 -29.59 7.57 2.31
N GLN A 352 -28.39 7.87 2.81
CA GLN A 352 -27.80 9.20 2.83
C GLN A 352 -26.82 9.48 1.70
N ILE A 353 -26.14 8.43 1.18
CA ILE A 353 -25.13 8.56 0.13
C ILE A 353 -25.78 8.99 -1.20
N ARG A 354 -25.08 9.84 -1.95
CA ARG A 354 -25.56 10.36 -3.23
C ARG A 354 -24.57 10.03 -4.36
N PRO A 355 -25.04 9.98 -5.61
CA PRO A 355 -24.15 9.89 -6.77
C PRO A 355 -23.07 10.96 -6.73
N GLY A 356 -21.80 10.53 -6.78
CA GLY A 356 -20.61 11.38 -6.67
C GLY A 356 -19.90 11.29 -5.32
N ASP A 357 -20.51 10.71 -4.29
CA ASP A 357 -19.92 10.63 -2.96
C ASP A 357 -18.84 9.56 -2.85
N VAL A 358 -17.90 9.82 -1.92
CA VAL A 358 -16.87 8.89 -1.46
C VAL A 358 -16.75 9.03 0.04
N ILE A 359 -17.01 7.98 0.77
CA ILE A 359 -16.99 7.94 2.23
C ILE A 359 -15.93 6.95 2.68
N ALA A 360 -14.81 7.45 3.23
CA ALA A 360 -13.73 6.62 3.73
C ALA A 360 -14.15 5.85 4.98
N CYS A 361 -13.76 4.57 5.04
CA CYS A 361 -14.05 3.67 6.14
C CYS A 361 -12.97 2.61 6.32
N ALA A 362 -13.02 1.86 7.42
CA ALA A 362 -12.23 0.67 7.60
C ALA A 362 -12.69 -0.45 6.66
N ASP A 363 -11.78 -1.40 6.39
CA ASP A 363 -12.14 -2.64 5.71
C ASP A 363 -13.16 -3.43 6.55
N PRO A 364 -14.24 -3.98 5.94
CA PRO A 364 -15.29 -4.70 6.68
C PRO A 364 -14.83 -5.95 7.42
N ILE A 365 -13.69 -6.53 7.02
CA ILE A 365 -13.12 -7.77 7.57
C ILE A 365 -11.96 -7.47 8.51
N GLU A 366 -10.99 -6.69 8.05
CA GLU A 366 -9.77 -6.37 8.81
C GLU A 366 -10.03 -5.38 9.96
N GLY A 367 -11.02 -4.49 9.79
CA GLY A 367 -11.45 -3.53 10.80
C GLY A 367 -10.56 -2.29 10.92
N SER A 368 -10.92 -1.42 11.88
CA SER A 368 -10.23 -0.14 12.12
C SER A 368 -8.81 -0.28 12.65
N ASP A 369 -8.52 -1.38 13.37
CA ASP A 369 -7.20 -1.65 13.95
C ASP A 369 -6.14 -1.90 12.89
N TYR A 370 -6.55 -2.44 11.73
CA TYR A 370 -5.66 -2.58 10.58
C TYR A 370 -5.37 -1.22 9.95
N ASN A 371 -6.40 -0.51 9.53
CA ASN A 371 -6.33 0.85 8.99
C ASN A 371 -7.74 1.45 8.90
N PRO A 372 -8.03 2.57 9.59
CA PRO A 372 -9.37 3.16 9.63
C PRO A 372 -9.85 3.73 8.29
N THR A 373 -8.99 3.80 7.28
CA THR A 373 -9.28 4.32 5.95
C THR A 373 -8.84 3.37 4.83
N ALA A 374 -8.71 2.07 5.13
CA ALA A 374 -8.32 1.06 4.14
C ALA A 374 -9.36 0.86 3.04
N ALA A 375 -10.61 1.28 3.26
CA ALA A 375 -11.72 1.16 2.32
C ALA A 375 -12.49 2.46 2.16
N ALA A 376 -13.36 2.50 1.16
CA ALA A 376 -14.33 3.59 0.98
C ALA A 376 -15.61 3.08 0.33
N VAL A 377 -16.76 3.60 0.78
CA VAL A 377 -18.03 3.47 0.06
C VAL A 377 -18.02 4.51 -1.06
N ILE A 378 -18.20 4.06 -2.29
CA ILE A 378 -18.06 4.87 -3.50
C ILE A 378 -19.35 4.75 -4.33
N TRP A 379 -19.98 5.89 -4.66
CA TRP A 379 -21.08 5.96 -5.62
C TRP A 379 -20.75 6.91 -6.78
N LYS A 380 -19.88 6.53 -7.66
CA LYS A 380 -19.51 7.28 -8.86
C LYS A 380 -18.98 6.34 -9.95
N PRO A 381 -18.92 6.77 -11.21
CA PRO A 381 -18.35 5.94 -12.27
C PRO A 381 -16.99 5.32 -11.90
N PRO A 382 -16.77 4.04 -12.22
CA PRO A 382 -17.62 3.21 -13.10
C PRO A 382 -18.86 2.58 -12.42
N TYR A 383 -19.08 2.79 -11.12
CA TYR A 383 -20.14 2.14 -10.34
C TYR A 383 -21.50 2.78 -10.62
N ARG A 384 -22.48 1.98 -11.05
CA ARG A 384 -23.88 2.42 -11.26
C ARG A 384 -24.66 2.51 -9.95
N THR A 385 -24.28 1.69 -8.98
CA THR A 385 -24.81 1.64 -7.61
C THR A 385 -23.67 1.90 -6.63
N PRO A 386 -23.92 2.24 -5.36
CA PRO A 386 -22.87 2.28 -4.37
C PRO A 386 -22.12 0.95 -4.29
N ALA A 387 -20.79 1.01 -4.12
CA ALA A 387 -19.94 -0.14 -3.85
C ALA A 387 -18.93 0.22 -2.78
N LEU A 388 -18.49 -0.76 -1.98
CA LEU A 388 -17.36 -0.56 -1.08
C LEU A 388 -16.10 -1.13 -1.75
N VAL A 389 -15.07 -0.32 -1.82
CA VAL A 389 -13.76 -0.73 -2.38
C VAL A 389 -12.73 -0.66 -1.27
N SER A 390 -12.11 -1.79 -0.97
CA SER A 390 -11.02 -1.91 0.00
C SER A 390 -9.69 -2.08 -0.69
N HIS A 391 -8.65 -1.52 -0.08
CA HIS A 391 -7.25 -1.67 -0.46
C HIS A 391 -6.44 -2.35 0.67
N ALA A 392 -7.11 -3.07 1.56
CA ALA A 392 -6.45 -3.79 2.62
C ALA A 392 -5.41 -4.77 2.06
N HIS A 393 -4.26 -4.85 2.74
CA HIS A 393 -3.13 -5.69 2.34
C HIS A 393 -2.56 -5.41 0.93
N GLY A 394 -2.84 -4.23 0.35
CA GLY A 394 -2.40 -3.88 -1.01
C GLY A 394 -3.19 -4.59 -2.12
N ILE A 395 -4.29 -5.27 -1.79
CA ILE A 395 -5.19 -5.95 -2.72
C ILE A 395 -6.46 -5.11 -2.86
N VAL A 396 -6.90 -4.90 -4.10
CA VAL A 396 -8.20 -4.25 -4.34
C VAL A 396 -9.30 -5.28 -4.21
N THR A 397 -10.15 -5.10 -3.20
CA THR A 397 -11.33 -5.93 -2.97
C THR A 397 -12.58 -5.07 -3.09
N GLN A 398 -13.52 -5.48 -3.93
CA GLN A 398 -14.81 -4.83 -4.05
C GLN A 398 -15.85 -5.64 -3.28
N TYR A 399 -16.68 -4.93 -2.50
CA TYR A 399 -17.87 -5.47 -1.86
C TYR A 399 -19.11 -4.84 -2.48
N GLU A 400 -20.12 -5.67 -2.69
CA GLU A 400 -21.45 -5.25 -3.11
C GLU A 400 -22.35 -5.08 -1.88
N PHE A 401 -23.41 -4.32 -2.02
CA PHE A 401 -24.45 -4.20 -1.00
C PHE A 401 -25.65 -5.06 -1.41
N ALA A 402 -26.13 -5.88 -0.49
CA ALA A 402 -27.25 -6.82 -0.72
C ALA A 402 -28.49 -6.13 -1.30
N ARG A 403 -28.75 -4.88 -0.90
CA ARG A 403 -29.83 -4.03 -1.41
C ARG A 403 -29.81 -3.84 -2.94
N PHE A 404 -28.62 -3.89 -3.57
CA PHE A 404 -28.43 -3.63 -5.00
C PHE A 404 -28.05 -4.88 -5.79
N THR A 405 -27.95 -6.04 -5.14
CA THR A 405 -27.53 -7.28 -5.78
C THR A 405 -28.76 -8.09 -6.21
N PRO A 406 -28.95 -8.43 -7.49
CA PRO A 406 -30.17 -9.06 -8.01
C PRO A 406 -30.53 -10.43 -7.40
N PHE A 407 -29.55 -11.13 -6.83
CA PHE A 407 -29.71 -12.50 -6.31
C PHE A 407 -30.24 -12.60 -4.86
N ALA A 408 -30.41 -11.47 -4.16
CA ALA A 408 -30.90 -11.50 -2.77
C ALA A 408 -32.44 -11.68 -2.65
N THR A 409 -33.21 -11.65 -3.75
CA THR A 409 -34.68 -11.64 -3.73
C THR A 409 -35.34 -12.99 -3.95
N GLU A 410 -34.64 -14.03 -4.39
CA GLU A 410 -35.29 -15.32 -4.71
C GLU A 410 -35.49 -16.25 -3.51
N ASN A 411 -34.88 -15.99 -2.34
CA ASN A 411 -35.09 -16.82 -1.14
C ASN A 411 -36.14 -16.28 -0.13
N ARG A 412 -36.89 -15.21 -0.44
CA ARG A 412 -37.97 -14.70 0.41
C ARG A 412 -39.35 -15.20 0.04
N GLY A 413 -39.46 -16.12 -0.92
CA GLY A 413 -40.74 -16.53 -1.50
C GLY A 413 -41.09 -18.04 -1.44
N ALA A 414 -40.52 -18.82 -0.52
CA ALA A 414 -40.86 -20.23 -0.40
C ALA A 414 -41.14 -20.61 1.07
N SER A 415 -42.15 -19.98 1.66
CA SER A 415 -42.88 -20.54 2.83
C SER A 415 -44.28 -19.95 2.83
N ALA A 416 -45.20 -20.64 2.12
CA ALA A 416 -46.63 -20.62 2.33
C ALA A 416 -47.10 -22.05 2.52
#